data_4d2808fd0847a8653f48776e185a5c9c
#
_entry.id   4d2808fd0847a8653f48776e185a5c9c
#
_cell.length_a   1.000
_cell.length_b   1.000
_cell.length_c   1.000
_cell.angle_alpha   90.00
_cell.angle_beta   90.00
_cell.angle_gamma   90.00
#
_symmetry.space_group_name_H-M   'P 1'
#
loop_
_entity.id
_entity.type
_entity.pdbx_description
1 polymer ?
#
loop_
_entity_poly.entity_id
_entity_poly.type
_entity_poly.pdbx_seq_one_letter_code
_entity_poly.pdbx_strand_id
1 'polypeptide(L)'
;MSNNEKFYINGQWVEPIGGETVDVINPATEEAIGSISLGTHADVDAAVAAAQDAFETFSQTSIEYRVELLNKITEIIGARSEELATAITSEMGAPNGLAKAAQAGTGLFHFVTTASVLSNFQFEEEQGTNLIVKEPVGVVGMITPWNWPINQIACKVAPALAAGCTMVLKPSEVAPINAIIFAEIMDEAGVPAGVFNLLNGDGPTVGAYLSQHPGVDMMSFTGSTRAGIEVAKNAAPTVKRVAQELGGKSANIILDDANLEEAVGRDAFGMCMNSGQSCNAGT
;
A
#
# COMPACT_ATOMS: atom_id res chain seq x y z
N MET A 1 -12.71 -11.25 -17.36
CA MET A 1 -11.52 -10.81 -18.11
C MET A 1 -10.54 -10.27 -17.09
N SER A 2 -9.26 -10.57 -17.21
CA SER A 2 -8.24 -10.06 -16.29
C SER A 2 -8.08 -8.54 -16.45
N ASN A 3 -8.01 -7.79 -15.33
CA ASN A 3 -7.79 -6.34 -15.34
C ASN A 3 -6.30 -5.97 -15.33
N ASN A 4 -5.42 -6.92 -15.61
CA ASN A 4 -3.98 -6.75 -15.42
C ASN A 4 -3.38 -5.58 -16.21
N GLU A 5 -3.88 -5.29 -17.39
CA GLU A 5 -3.39 -4.21 -18.25
C GLU A 5 -4.19 -2.92 -18.11
N LYS A 6 -5.15 -2.87 -17.15
CA LYS A 6 -5.97 -1.69 -16.88
C LYS A 6 -5.55 -1.00 -15.58
N PHE A 7 -5.95 0.25 -15.45
CA PHE A 7 -5.85 1.01 -14.21
C PHE A 7 -7.23 1.14 -13.57
N TYR A 8 -7.29 1.20 -12.24
CA TYR A 8 -8.51 1.49 -11.51
C TYR A 8 -8.51 2.96 -11.13
N ILE A 9 -9.29 3.76 -11.87
CA ILE A 9 -9.37 5.22 -11.69
C ILE A 9 -10.83 5.64 -11.62
N ASN A 10 -11.15 6.47 -10.64
CA ASN A 10 -12.50 7.02 -10.44
C ASN A 10 -13.61 5.93 -10.41
N GLY A 11 -13.36 4.83 -9.73
CA GLY A 11 -14.32 3.72 -9.60
C GLY A 11 -14.48 2.89 -10.88
N GLN A 12 -13.57 2.97 -11.83
CA GLN A 12 -13.66 2.26 -13.11
C GLN A 12 -12.32 1.66 -13.53
N TRP A 13 -12.39 0.52 -14.21
CA TRP A 13 -11.26 -0.08 -14.90
C TRP A 13 -11.09 0.56 -16.27
N VAL A 14 -10.06 1.39 -16.42
CA VAL A 14 -9.78 2.19 -17.62
C VAL A 14 -8.58 1.66 -18.37
N GLU A 15 -8.59 1.82 -19.70
CA GLU A 15 -7.43 1.57 -20.53
C GLU A 15 -6.36 2.66 -20.26
N PRO A 16 -5.05 2.32 -20.25
CA PRO A 16 -3.98 3.30 -20.15
C PRO A 16 -4.04 4.34 -21.27
N ILE A 17 -3.67 5.58 -20.96
CA ILE A 17 -3.59 6.67 -21.97
C ILE A 17 -2.37 6.49 -22.89
N GLY A 18 -1.54 5.55 -22.60
CA GLY A 18 -0.36 5.17 -23.37
C GLY A 18 0.55 4.33 -22.49
N GLY A 19 1.76 4.10 -22.96
CA GLY A 19 2.74 3.32 -22.22
C GLY A 19 3.05 1.97 -22.87
N GLU A 20 3.99 1.29 -22.25
CA GLU A 20 4.44 -0.04 -22.63
C GLU A 20 3.81 -1.07 -21.72
N THR A 21 3.79 -2.32 -22.15
CA THR A 21 3.47 -3.46 -21.28
C THR A 21 4.77 -4.12 -20.81
N VAL A 22 4.74 -4.68 -19.61
CA VAL A 22 5.84 -5.46 -19.03
C VAL A 22 5.30 -6.77 -18.49
N ASP A 23 6.08 -7.84 -18.69
CA ASP A 23 5.74 -9.15 -18.17
C ASP A 23 5.91 -9.21 -16.65
N VAL A 24 4.98 -9.87 -15.98
CA VAL A 24 5.10 -10.27 -14.57
C VAL A 24 5.72 -11.65 -14.53
N ILE A 25 6.89 -11.76 -13.94
CA ILE A 25 7.68 -12.99 -13.94
C ILE A 25 7.49 -13.76 -12.63
N ASN A 26 7.21 -15.04 -12.72
CA ASN A 26 7.26 -15.93 -11.58
C ASN A 26 8.74 -16.26 -11.27
N PRO A 27 9.27 -15.84 -10.10
CA PRO A 27 10.69 -16.01 -9.79
C PRO A 27 11.11 -17.47 -9.56
N ALA A 28 10.15 -18.39 -9.35
CA ALA A 28 10.45 -19.81 -9.17
C ALA A 28 10.59 -20.57 -10.50
N THR A 29 9.88 -20.13 -11.55
CA THR A 29 9.89 -20.77 -12.87
C THR A 29 10.63 -19.95 -13.92
N GLU A 30 10.87 -18.66 -13.63
CA GLU A 30 11.44 -17.66 -14.56
C GLU A 30 10.57 -17.44 -15.81
N GLU A 31 9.29 -17.81 -15.74
CA GLU A 31 8.33 -17.67 -16.83
C GLU A 31 7.36 -16.51 -16.56
N ALA A 32 6.88 -15.87 -17.61
CA ALA A 32 5.84 -14.87 -17.53
C ALA A 32 4.50 -15.52 -17.11
N ILE A 33 3.85 -14.91 -16.11
CA ILE A 33 2.52 -15.33 -15.62
C ILE A 33 1.41 -14.35 -15.99
N GLY A 34 1.76 -13.28 -16.67
CA GLY A 34 0.88 -12.22 -17.13
C GLY A 34 1.66 -11.00 -17.54
N SER A 35 0.96 -9.94 -17.89
CA SER A 35 1.53 -8.64 -18.22
C SER A 35 0.74 -7.53 -17.54
N ILE A 36 1.38 -6.39 -17.33
CA ILE A 36 0.76 -5.14 -16.88
C ILE A 36 1.14 -4.00 -17.80
N SER A 37 0.30 -2.98 -17.87
CA SER A 37 0.66 -1.72 -18.52
C SER A 37 1.46 -0.82 -17.58
N LEU A 38 2.44 -0.12 -18.12
CA LEU A 38 3.15 0.96 -17.41
C LEU A 38 2.47 2.29 -17.72
N GLY A 39 2.04 2.99 -16.69
CA GLY A 39 1.37 4.30 -16.81
C GLY A 39 2.30 5.40 -17.26
N THR A 40 1.70 6.47 -17.73
CA THR A 40 2.33 7.72 -18.14
C THR A 40 2.01 8.86 -17.17
N HIS A 41 2.58 10.03 -17.39
CA HIS A 41 2.22 11.24 -16.62
C HIS A 41 0.72 11.56 -16.75
N ALA A 42 0.12 11.35 -17.93
CA ALA A 42 -1.29 11.61 -18.14
C ALA A 42 -2.22 10.69 -17.32
N ASP A 43 -1.80 9.44 -17.11
CA ASP A 43 -2.53 8.52 -16.23
C ASP A 43 -2.44 8.96 -14.75
N VAL A 44 -1.28 9.47 -14.34
CA VAL A 44 -1.11 10.04 -12.99
C VAL A 44 -2.00 11.28 -12.83
N ASP A 45 -2.01 12.18 -13.80
CA ASP A 45 -2.85 13.39 -13.78
C ASP A 45 -4.34 13.01 -13.61
N ALA A 46 -4.81 12.02 -14.39
CA ALA A 46 -6.18 11.53 -14.31
C ALA A 46 -6.52 10.93 -12.94
N ALA A 47 -5.62 10.12 -12.37
CA ALA A 47 -5.82 9.51 -11.06
C ALA A 47 -5.80 10.55 -9.93
N VAL A 48 -4.90 11.53 -9.99
CA VAL A 48 -4.82 12.61 -8.99
C VAL A 48 -6.05 13.51 -9.08
N ALA A 49 -6.51 13.87 -10.28
CA ALA A 49 -7.73 14.66 -10.46
C ALA A 49 -8.94 13.95 -9.85
N ALA A 50 -9.10 12.64 -10.13
CA ALA A 50 -10.17 11.84 -9.53
C ALA A 50 -10.09 11.81 -7.98
N ALA A 51 -8.89 11.71 -7.43
CA ALA A 51 -8.68 11.73 -5.98
C ALA A 51 -9.01 13.10 -5.36
N GLN A 52 -8.67 14.20 -6.03
CA GLN A 52 -8.99 15.56 -5.58
C GLN A 52 -10.51 15.80 -5.56
N ASP A 53 -11.22 15.44 -6.65
CA ASP A 53 -12.67 15.57 -6.72
C ASP A 53 -13.39 14.76 -5.63
N ALA A 54 -12.94 13.53 -5.38
CA ALA A 54 -13.50 12.66 -4.35
C ALA A 54 -13.21 13.18 -2.93
N PHE A 55 -12.11 13.87 -2.71
CA PHE A 55 -11.72 14.38 -1.39
C PHE A 55 -12.74 15.38 -0.83
N GLU A 56 -13.36 16.21 -1.68
CA GLU A 56 -14.35 17.21 -1.25
C GLU A 56 -15.51 16.59 -0.45
N THR A 57 -15.91 15.38 -0.79
CA THR A 57 -17.02 14.68 -0.13
C THR A 57 -16.54 13.64 0.88
N PHE A 58 -15.52 12.84 0.54
CA PHE A 58 -15.05 11.76 1.40
C PHE A 58 -14.44 12.28 2.71
N SER A 59 -13.73 13.41 2.68
CA SER A 59 -13.16 14.05 3.88
C SER A 59 -14.21 14.44 4.93
N GLN A 60 -15.46 14.61 4.51
CA GLN A 60 -16.59 15.01 5.36
C GLN A 60 -17.42 13.81 5.86
N THR A 61 -17.03 12.58 5.52
CA THR A 61 -17.76 11.38 5.98
C THR A 61 -17.61 11.17 7.48
N SER A 62 -18.63 10.58 8.11
CA SER A 62 -18.59 10.28 9.54
C SER A 62 -17.61 9.15 9.89
N ILE A 63 -17.23 9.07 11.16
CA ILE A 63 -16.42 7.98 11.68
C ILE A 63 -17.13 6.65 11.47
N GLU A 64 -18.42 6.58 11.77
CA GLU A 64 -19.24 5.38 11.64
C GLU A 64 -19.22 4.84 10.22
N TYR A 65 -19.42 5.71 9.22
CA TYR A 65 -19.37 5.34 7.81
C TYR A 65 -17.99 4.73 7.44
N ARG A 66 -16.90 5.36 7.88
CA ARG A 66 -15.54 4.88 7.58
C ARG A 66 -15.24 3.56 8.31
N VAL A 67 -15.74 3.36 9.53
CA VAL A 67 -15.63 2.07 10.26
C VAL A 67 -16.39 0.97 9.52
N GLU A 68 -17.63 1.24 9.07
CA GLU A 68 -18.41 0.28 8.30
C GLU A 68 -17.72 -0.09 6.98
N LEU A 69 -17.14 0.89 6.29
CA LEU A 69 -16.38 0.67 5.06
C LEU A 69 -15.14 -0.20 5.31
N LEU A 70 -14.35 0.09 6.36
CA LEU A 70 -13.17 -0.71 6.74
C LEU A 70 -13.56 -2.15 7.12
N ASN A 71 -14.67 -2.35 7.83
CA ASN A 71 -15.15 -3.68 8.18
C ASN A 71 -15.58 -4.46 6.93
N LYS A 72 -16.26 -3.81 5.99
CA LYS A 72 -16.66 -4.45 4.73
C LYS A 72 -15.46 -4.86 3.89
N ILE A 73 -14.44 -4.00 3.77
CA ILE A 73 -13.17 -4.35 3.12
C ILE A 73 -12.52 -5.54 3.82
N THR A 74 -12.52 -5.56 5.16
CA THR A 74 -11.98 -6.68 5.96
C THR A 74 -12.65 -8.01 5.62
N GLU A 75 -13.98 -8.04 5.54
CA GLU A 75 -14.74 -9.24 5.18
C GLU A 75 -14.35 -9.76 3.79
N ILE A 76 -14.24 -8.89 2.80
CA ILE A 76 -13.91 -9.25 1.43
C ILE A 76 -12.44 -9.72 1.32
N ILE A 77 -11.48 -9.04 1.98
CA ILE A 77 -10.09 -9.51 2.06
C ILE A 77 -10.03 -10.92 2.66
N GLY A 78 -10.80 -11.17 3.74
CA GLY A 78 -10.90 -12.47 4.37
C GLY A 78 -11.41 -13.54 3.39
N ALA A 79 -12.48 -13.25 2.67
CA ALA A 79 -13.07 -14.15 1.67
C ALA A 79 -12.13 -14.43 0.48
N ARG A 80 -11.33 -13.45 0.06
CA ARG A 80 -10.38 -13.55 -1.07
C ARG A 80 -8.93 -13.81 -0.63
N SER A 81 -8.70 -14.19 0.63
CA SER A 81 -7.34 -14.37 1.17
C SER A 81 -6.52 -15.46 0.47
N GLU A 82 -7.16 -16.54 0.03
CA GLU A 82 -6.51 -17.62 -0.75
C GLU A 82 -6.07 -17.14 -2.13
N GLU A 83 -6.87 -16.32 -2.78
CA GLU A 83 -6.56 -15.71 -4.07
C GLU A 83 -5.36 -14.76 -3.96
N LEU A 84 -5.37 -13.89 -2.95
CA LEU A 84 -4.25 -13.00 -2.64
C LEU A 84 -2.96 -13.79 -2.36
N ALA A 85 -3.03 -14.84 -1.55
CA ALA A 85 -1.89 -15.68 -1.23
C ALA A 85 -1.32 -16.38 -2.47
N THR A 86 -2.20 -16.86 -3.36
CA THR A 86 -1.80 -17.51 -4.63
C THR A 86 -1.11 -16.52 -5.56
N ALA A 87 -1.65 -15.31 -5.71
CA ALA A 87 -1.03 -14.24 -6.49
C ALA A 87 0.37 -13.90 -5.94
N ILE A 88 0.48 -13.68 -4.64
CA ILE A 88 1.75 -13.36 -3.97
C ILE A 88 2.78 -14.47 -4.17
N THR A 89 2.39 -15.75 -4.03
CA THR A 89 3.29 -16.87 -4.31
C THR A 89 3.78 -16.85 -5.76
N SER A 90 2.88 -16.56 -6.70
CA SER A 90 3.20 -16.61 -8.13
C SER A 90 4.07 -15.44 -8.58
N GLU A 91 3.84 -14.22 -8.10
CA GLU A 91 4.53 -13.02 -8.58
C GLU A 91 5.78 -12.63 -7.79
N MET A 92 5.86 -12.96 -6.48
CA MET A 92 7.02 -12.62 -5.66
C MET A 92 7.76 -13.82 -5.06
N GLY A 93 7.23 -15.04 -5.26
CA GLY A 93 7.90 -16.26 -4.85
C GLY A 93 7.82 -16.60 -3.36
N ALA A 94 6.90 -16.01 -2.60
CA ALA A 94 6.69 -16.40 -1.21
C ALA A 94 6.24 -17.87 -1.13
N PRO A 95 6.82 -18.70 -0.23
CA PRO A 95 6.30 -20.03 0.00
C PRO A 95 4.80 -20.00 0.30
N ASN A 96 4.02 -20.90 -0.30
CA ASN A 96 2.55 -20.91 -0.20
C ASN A 96 2.06 -20.85 1.27
N GLY A 97 2.71 -21.61 2.17
CA GLY A 97 2.40 -21.57 3.61
C GLY A 97 2.61 -20.20 4.24
N LEU A 98 3.70 -19.51 3.87
CA LEU A 98 3.98 -18.15 4.32
C LEU A 98 3.01 -17.13 3.70
N ALA A 99 2.71 -17.27 2.41
CA ALA A 99 1.78 -16.39 1.71
C ALA A 99 0.39 -16.43 2.36
N LYS A 100 -0.11 -17.61 2.72
CA LYS A 100 -1.40 -17.78 3.41
C LYS A 100 -1.38 -17.31 4.85
N ALA A 101 -0.40 -17.77 5.64
CA ALA A 101 -0.39 -17.54 7.09
C ALA A 101 0.03 -16.12 7.48
N ALA A 102 0.93 -15.50 6.71
CA ALA A 102 1.51 -14.21 7.07
C ALA A 102 1.23 -13.12 6.04
N GLN A 103 1.57 -13.32 4.76
CA GLN A 103 1.47 -12.26 3.75
C GLN A 103 0.04 -11.74 3.59
N ALA A 104 -0.92 -12.60 3.24
CA ALA A 104 -2.34 -12.23 3.11
C ALA A 104 -2.94 -11.82 4.46
N GLY A 105 -2.60 -12.54 5.54
CA GLY A 105 -3.11 -12.27 6.88
C GLY A 105 -2.72 -10.90 7.42
N THR A 106 -1.51 -10.40 7.16
CA THR A 106 -1.11 -9.05 7.59
C THR A 106 -1.89 -7.95 6.87
N GLY A 107 -2.24 -8.15 5.60
CA GLY A 107 -3.14 -7.24 4.89
C GLY A 107 -4.48 -7.07 5.59
N LEU A 108 -5.12 -8.17 5.94
CA LEU A 108 -6.39 -8.18 6.70
C LEU A 108 -6.22 -7.53 8.08
N PHE A 109 -5.15 -7.84 8.80
CA PHE A 109 -4.92 -7.36 10.16
C PHE A 109 -4.83 -5.83 10.24
N HIS A 110 -4.26 -5.16 9.23
CA HIS A 110 -4.22 -3.70 9.19
C HIS A 110 -5.62 -3.07 9.15
N PHE A 111 -6.54 -3.64 8.38
CA PHE A 111 -7.92 -3.14 8.31
C PHE A 111 -8.68 -3.37 9.61
N VAL A 112 -8.58 -4.57 10.21
CA VAL A 112 -9.17 -4.88 11.52
C VAL A 112 -8.68 -3.91 12.60
N THR A 113 -7.38 -3.74 12.69
CA THR A 113 -6.77 -2.86 13.70
C THR A 113 -7.17 -1.40 13.49
N THR A 114 -7.16 -0.94 12.24
CA THR A 114 -7.52 0.43 11.91
C THR A 114 -8.99 0.73 12.23
N ALA A 115 -9.91 -0.17 11.91
CA ALA A 115 -11.33 -0.03 12.26
C ALA A 115 -11.52 0.06 13.79
N SER A 116 -10.83 -0.80 14.54
CA SER A 116 -10.86 -0.78 16.01
C SER A 116 -10.31 0.51 16.60
N VAL A 117 -9.21 1.02 16.07
CA VAL A 117 -8.61 2.30 16.50
C VAL A 117 -9.54 3.47 16.16
N LEU A 118 -10.07 3.49 14.94
CA LEU A 118 -10.93 4.57 14.45
C LEU A 118 -12.19 4.74 15.32
N SER A 119 -12.78 3.63 15.75
CA SER A 119 -13.99 3.64 16.60
C SER A 119 -13.83 4.43 17.92
N ASN A 120 -12.60 4.62 18.38
CA ASN A 120 -12.27 5.33 19.61
C ASN A 120 -11.38 6.55 19.39
N PHE A 121 -11.09 6.91 18.13
CA PHE A 121 -10.18 7.99 17.81
C PHE A 121 -10.85 9.35 17.96
N GLN A 122 -10.20 10.24 18.71
CA GLN A 122 -10.68 11.62 18.93
C GLN A 122 -10.07 12.56 17.91
N PHE A 123 -10.89 13.04 16.96
CA PHE A 123 -10.46 14.04 15.98
C PHE A 123 -10.44 15.45 16.59
N GLU A 124 -11.21 15.68 17.64
CA GLU A 124 -11.26 16.95 18.35
C GLU A 124 -10.87 16.76 19.83
N GLU A 125 -10.05 17.65 20.36
CA GLU A 125 -9.57 17.60 21.74
C GLU A 125 -9.48 19.02 22.32
N GLU A 126 -10.15 19.26 23.45
CA GLU A 126 -10.02 20.51 24.18
C GLU A 126 -8.78 20.50 25.09
N GLN A 127 -7.89 21.48 24.93
CA GLN A 127 -6.73 21.69 25.78
C GLN A 127 -6.78 23.12 26.38
N GLY A 128 -7.33 23.23 27.55
CA GLY A 128 -7.55 24.54 28.19
C GLY A 128 -8.54 25.40 27.41
N THR A 129 -8.08 26.48 26.80
CA THR A 129 -8.89 27.36 25.93
C THR A 129 -8.74 27.07 24.43
N ASN A 130 -7.95 26.06 24.07
CA ASN A 130 -7.69 25.70 22.68
C ASN A 130 -8.48 24.47 22.29
N LEU A 131 -8.99 24.44 21.06
CA LEU A 131 -9.53 23.26 20.41
C LEU A 131 -8.49 22.77 19.41
N ILE A 132 -8.04 21.53 19.57
CA ILE A 132 -7.16 20.84 18.63
C ILE A 132 -8.05 19.99 17.70
N VAL A 133 -8.01 20.28 16.41
CA VAL A 133 -8.74 19.54 15.39
C VAL A 133 -7.76 18.79 14.50
N LYS A 134 -7.97 17.49 14.32
CA LYS A 134 -7.19 16.63 13.43
C LYS A 134 -7.98 16.43 12.13
N GLU A 135 -7.45 16.94 11.04
CA GLU A 135 -8.10 16.92 9.73
C GLU A 135 -7.35 15.99 8.75
N PRO A 136 -8.06 15.41 7.74
CA PRO A 136 -7.41 14.65 6.69
C PRO A 136 -6.40 15.51 5.92
N VAL A 137 -5.27 14.92 5.55
CA VAL A 137 -4.17 15.68 4.91
C VAL A 137 -4.47 16.06 3.45
N GLY A 138 -5.43 15.40 2.81
CA GLY A 138 -5.73 15.59 1.39
C GLY A 138 -5.55 14.31 0.57
N VAL A 139 -4.97 14.46 -0.62
CA VAL A 139 -4.62 13.38 -1.55
C VAL A 139 -3.28 12.76 -1.16
N VAL A 140 -3.23 11.44 -0.96
CA VAL A 140 -2.01 10.70 -0.61
C VAL A 140 -1.50 9.90 -1.79
N GLY A 141 -0.31 10.22 -2.29
CA GLY A 141 0.43 9.38 -3.22
C GLY A 141 1.13 8.24 -2.46
N MET A 142 0.87 7.01 -2.84
CA MET A 142 1.41 5.81 -2.20
C MET A 142 2.28 5.00 -3.15
N ILE A 143 3.48 4.65 -2.73
CA ILE A 143 4.39 3.79 -3.49
C ILE A 143 4.81 2.62 -2.60
N THR A 144 4.57 1.38 -3.06
CA THR A 144 4.80 0.18 -2.27
C THR A 144 5.79 -0.78 -2.93
N PRO A 145 6.60 -1.51 -2.14
CA PRO A 145 7.56 -2.50 -2.63
C PRO A 145 6.90 -3.86 -2.88
N TRP A 146 7.70 -4.79 -3.36
CA TRP A 146 7.29 -6.14 -3.76
C TRP A 146 7.40 -7.21 -2.66
N ASN A 147 8.19 -6.98 -1.60
CA ASN A 147 8.59 -8.04 -0.66
C ASN A 147 7.51 -8.48 0.33
N TRP A 148 6.64 -7.56 0.75
CA TRP A 148 5.44 -7.81 1.57
C TRP A 148 4.26 -7.06 0.94
N PRO A 149 3.83 -7.46 -0.28
CA PRO A 149 3.06 -6.57 -1.14
C PRO A 149 1.75 -6.11 -0.52
N ILE A 150 0.83 -7.01 -0.18
CA ILE A 150 -0.47 -6.63 0.40
C ILE A 150 -0.34 -6.00 1.80
N ASN A 151 0.67 -6.40 2.59
CA ASN A 151 0.97 -5.77 3.88
C ASN A 151 1.29 -4.28 3.69
N GLN A 152 2.17 -3.96 2.73
CA GLN A 152 2.62 -2.59 2.47
C GLN A 152 1.53 -1.71 1.85
N ILE A 153 0.60 -2.30 1.13
CA ILE A 153 -0.61 -1.61 0.64
C ILE A 153 -1.54 -1.32 1.80
N ALA A 154 -1.92 -2.34 2.57
CA ALA A 154 -2.92 -2.24 3.61
C ALA A 154 -2.51 -1.30 4.77
N CYS A 155 -1.23 -1.31 5.19
CA CYS A 155 -0.73 -0.43 6.25
C CYS A 155 -0.76 1.08 5.87
N LYS A 156 -0.92 1.40 4.59
CA LYS A 156 -1.06 2.77 4.08
C LYS A 156 -2.53 3.11 3.77
N VAL A 157 -3.22 2.22 3.06
CA VAL A 157 -4.59 2.44 2.61
C VAL A 157 -5.58 2.48 3.77
N ALA A 158 -5.50 1.54 4.71
CA ALA A 158 -6.43 1.49 5.83
C ALA A 158 -6.43 2.77 6.68
N PRO A 159 -5.27 3.27 7.18
CA PRO A 159 -5.25 4.53 7.95
C PRO A 159 -5.59 5.76 7.10
N ALA A 160 -5.32 5.78 5.80
CA ALA A 160 -5.72 6.89 4.93
C ALA A 160 -7.25 6.96 4.79
N LEU A 161 -7.93 5.82 4.59
CA LEU A 161 -9.39 5.74 4.61
C LEU A 161 -9.95 6.17 5.98
N ALA A 162 -9.37 5.67 7.07
CA ALA A 162 -9.78 6.04 8.43
C ALA A 162 -9.66 7.53 8.69
N ALA A 163 -8.62 8.17 8.17
CA ALA A 163 -8.42 9.61 8.31
C ALA A 163 -9.32 10.46 7.39
N GLY A 164 -9.99 9.87 6.40
CA GLY A 164 -10.80 10.59 5.42
C GLY A 164 -10.00 11.14 4.24
N CYS A 165 -8.81 10.59 3.96
CA CYS A 165 -7.97 10.94 2.82
C CYS A 165 -8.38 10.16 1.57
N THR A 166 -8.10 10.73 0.40
CA THR A 166 -8.14 10.02 -0.88
C THR A 166 -6.73 9.66 -1.34
N MET A 167 -6.60 8.75 -2.29
CA MET A 167 -5.27 8.21 -2.59
C MET A 167 -5.08 7.74 -4.02
N VAL A 168 -3.81 7.75 -4.42
CA VAL A 168 -3.31 7.15 -5.66
C VAL A 168 -2.21 6.16 -5.28
N LEU A 169 -2.42 4.88 -5.55
CA LEU A 169 -1.48 3.79 -5.28
C LEU A 169 -0.70 3.39 -6.53
N LYS A 170 0.63 3.40 -6.43
CA LYS A 170 1.55 2.76 -7.38
C LYS A 170 2.23 1.57 -6.67
N PRO A 171 1.82 0.34 -6.90
CA PRO A 171 2.53 -0.83 -6.40
C PRO A 171 3.83 -1.07 -7.17
N SER A 172 4.67 -1.97 -6.66
CA SER A 172 5.84 -2.43 -7.42
C SER A 172 5.40 -3.17 -8.69
N GLU A 173 6.05 -2.87 -9.79
CA GLU A 173 5.91 -3.57 -11.07
C GLU A 173 6.36 -5.04 -11.02
N VAL A 174 7.09 -5.42 -9.99
CA VAL A 174 7.54 -6.80 -9.75
C VAL A 174 6.42 -7.69 -9.18
N ALA A 175 5.52 -7.11 -8.37
CA ALA A 175 4.43 -7.83 -7.72
C ALA A 175 3.12 -7.02 -7.79
N PRO A 176 2.55 -6.85 -9.00
CA PRO A 176 1.39 -5.99 -9.22
C PRO A 176 0.05 -6.71 -9.07
N ILE A 177 0.00 -8.05 -9.25
CA ILE A 177 -1.26 -8.80 -9.36
C ILE A 177 -2.04 -8.74 -8.05
N ASN A 178 -1.40 -8.87 -6.90
CA ASN A 178 -2.07 -8.73 -5.61
C ASN A 178 -2.69 -7.34 -5.42
N ALA A 179 -2.07 -6.28 -5.95
CA ALA A 179 -2.60 -4.92 -5.90
C ALA A 179 -3.81 -4.74 -6.83
N ILE A 180 -3.85 -5.43 -7.97
CA ILE A 180 -5.01 -5.46 -8.87
C ILE A 180 -6.18 -6.17 -8.18
N ILE A 181 -5.94 -7.34 -7.57
CA ILE A 181 -6.95 -8.04 -6.74
C ILE A 181 -7.43 -7.13 -5.60
N PHE A 182 -6.52 -6.39 -4.98
CA PHE A 182 -6.90 -5.45 -3.93
C PHE A 182 -7.79 -4.31 -4.45
N ALA A 183 -7.54 -3.78 -5.64
CA ALA A 183 -8.41 -2.79 -6.27
C ALA A 183 -9.81 -3.35 -6.57
N GLU A 184 -9.91 -4.62 -7.00
CA GLU A 184 -11.19 -5.30 -7.14
C GLU A 184 -11.91 -5.45 -5.80
N ILE A 185 -11.19 -5.72 -4.71
CA ILE A 185 -11.75 -5.76 -3.35
C ILE A 185 -12.30 -4.38 -2.95
N MET A 186 -11.59 -3.30 -3.28
CA MET A 186 -12.05 -1.93 -3.00
C MET A 186 -13.35 -1.60 -3.76
N ASP A 187 -13.42 -2.01 -5.02
CA ASP A 187 -14.63 -1.88 -5.86
C ASP A 187 -15.80 -2.67 -5.29
N GLU A 188 -15.60 -3.95 -4.98
CA GLU A 188 -16.59 -4.85 -4.36
C GLU A 188 -17.09 -4.32 -3.00
N ALA A 189 -16.19 -3.73 -2.22
CA ALA A 189 -16.55 -3.09 -0.94
C ALA A 189 -17.39 -1.82 -1.12
N GLY A 190 -17.46 -1.26 -2.32
CA GLY A 190 -18.18 -0.03 -2.61
C GLY A 190 -17.45 1.21 -2.10
N VAL A 191 -16.13 1.21 -2.13
CA VAL A 191 -15.32 2.41 -1.90
C VAL A 191 -15.75 3.46 -2.92
N PRO A 192 -16.09 4.70 -2.50
CA PRO A 192 -16.57 5.71 -3.44
C PRO A 192 -15.59 5.99 -4.57
N ALA A 193 -16.12 6.26 -5.76
CA ALA A 193 -15.31 6.58 -6.94
C ALA A 193 -14.30 7.70 -6.63
N GLY A 194 -13.05 7.53 -7.06
CA GLY A 194 -11.96 8.48 -6.85
C GLY A 194 -11.28 8.41 -5.48
N VAL A 195 -11.90 7.80 -4.45
CA VAL A 195 -11.29 7.69 -3.11
C VAL A 195 -10.03 6.83 -3.14
N PHE A 196 -10.07 5.72 -3.87
CA PHE A 196 -8.93 4.84 -4.13
C PHE A 196 -8.70 4.74 -5.63
N ASN A 197 -7.47 4.98 -6.07
CA ASN A 197 -7.05 4.84 -7.46
C ASN A 197 -5.78 4.00 -7.51
N LEU A 198 -5.70 3.08 -8.47
CA LEU A 198 -4.54 2.22 -8.71
C LEU A 198 -4.02 2.44 -10.13
N LEU A 199 -2.73 2.69 -10.25
CA LEU A 199 -2.05 2.63 -11.54
C LEU A 199 -0.69 1.92 -11.39
N ASN A 200 -0.40 1.04 -12.33
CA ASN A 200 0.90 0.40 -12.44
C ASN A 200 1.88 1.31 -13.19
N GLY A 201 3.16 1.14 -12.92
CA GLY A 201 4.18 1.94 -13.56
C GLY A 201 5.54 1.74 -12.91
N ASP A 202 6.57 2.21 -13.57
CA ASP A 202 7.92 2.18 -13.05
C ASP A 202 8.20 3.29 -12.03
N GLY A 203 9.34 3.19 -11.35
CA GLY A 203 9.77 4.21 -10.39
C GLY A 203 10.13 5.54 -11.06
N PRO A 204 10.96 5.55 -12.12
CA PRO A 204 11.44 6.77 -12.78
C PRO A 204 10.34 7.60 -13.45
N THR A 205 9.35 6.98 -14.06
CA THR A 205 8.27 7.67 -14.77
C THR A 205 7.11 7.98 -13.83
N VAL A 206 6.38 6.96 -13.40
CA VAL A 206 5.15 7.12 -12.61
C VAL A 206 5.46 7.51 -11.17
N GLY A 207 6.40 6.81 -10.52
CA GLY A 207 6.74 7.07 -9.12
C GLY A 207 7.32 8.46 -8.90
N ALA A 208 8.24 8.89 -9.76
CA ALA A 208 8.85 10.21 -9.69
C ALA A 208 7.82 11.32 -9.95
N TYR A 209 6.98 11.15 -10.98
CA TYR A 209 5.97 12.14 -11.33
C TYR A 209 4.89 12.27 -10.26
N LEU A 210 4.40 11.16 -9.71
CA LEU A 210 3.45 11.16 -8.59
C LEU A 210 4.04 11.92 -7.37
N SER A 211 5.34 11.72 -7.11
CA SER A 211 6.02 12.35 -5.97
C SER A 211 6.13 13.87 -6.10
N GLN A 212 6.28 14.40 -7.32
CA GLN A 212 6.38 15.84 -7.57
C GLN A 212 5.03 16.49 -7.90
N HIS A 213 3.96 15.70 -8.12
CA HIS A 213 2.68 16.21 -8.60
C HIS A 213 2.07 17.24 -7.63
N PRO A 214 1.70 18.46 -8.08
CA PRO A 214 1.24 19.52 -7.18
C PRO A 214 -0.12 19.23 -6.51
N GLY A 215 -0.92 18.35 -7.11
CA GLY A 215 -2.22 17.91 -6.56
C GLY A 215 -2.14 16.78 -5.54
N VAL A 216 -0.92 16.39 -5.13
CA VAL A 216 -0.68 15.40 -4.05
C VAL A 216 -0.20 16.15 -2.82
N ASP A 217 -0.84 15.92 -1.66
CA ASP A 217 -0.57 16.61 -0.40
C ASP A 217 0.43 15.86 0.49
N MET A 218 0.53 14.56 0.33
CA MET A 218 1.44 13.69 1.09
C MET A 218 1.93 12.52 0.24
N MET A 219 3.20 12.16 0.39
CA MET A 219 3.75 10.91 -0.11
C MET A 219 3.94 9.90 1.02
N SER A 220 3.45 8.67 0.82
CA SER A 220 3.75 7.52 1.67
C SER A 220 4.53 6.49 0.86
N PHE A 221 5.81 6.40 1.12
CA PHE A 221 6.76 5.58 0.37
C PHE A 221 7.30 4.44 1.24
N THR A 222 7.38 3.23 0.66
CA THR A 222 8.19 2.15 1.21
C THR A 222 9.04 1.55 0.09
N GLY A 223 10.34 1.43 0.32
CA GLY A 223 11.26 0.89 -0.67
C GLY A 223 12.74 1.10 -0.33
N SER A 224 13.59 1.19 -1.33
CA SER A 224 15.03 1.39 -1.13
C SER A 224 15.35 2.81 -0.66
N THR A 225 16.43 2.96 0.11
CA THR A 225 16.94 4.28 0.54
C THR A 225 17.19 5.21 -0.64
N ARG A 226 17.75 4.69 -1.75
CA ARG A 226 17.98 5.49 -2.97
C ARG A 226 16.68 6.07 -3.52
N ALA A 227 15.65 5.25 -3.68
CA ALA A 227 14.36 5.71 -4.19
C ALA A 227 13.65 6.65 -3.19
N GLY A 228 13.78 6.41 -1.87
CA GLY A 228 13.23 7.30 -0.84
C GLY A 228 13.85 8.71 -0.88
N ILE A 229 15.16 8.80 -1.14
CA ILE A 229 15.83 10.09 -1.33
C ILE A 229 15.24 10.83 -2.53
N GLU A 230 15.00 10.15 -3.66
CA GLU A 230 14.42 10.78 -4.86
C GLU A 230 12.96 11.21 -4.61
N VAL A 231 12.14 10.38 -3.93
CA VAL A 231 10.78 10.77 -3.53
C VAL A 231 10.79 12.04 -2.67
N ALA A 232 11.67 12.12 -1.67
CA ALA A 232 11.78 13.30 -0.80
C ALA A 232 12.21 14.56 -1.58
N LYS A 233 13.17 14.43 -2.49
CA LYS A 233 13.60 15.54 -3.36
C LYS A 233 12.48 16.03 -4.28
N ASN A 234 11.77 15.11 -4.91
CA ASN A 234 10.67 15.42 -5.83
C ASN A 234 9.47 16.06 -5.10
N ALA A 235 9.23 15.68 -3.84
CA ALA A 235 8.19 16.25 -3.01
C ALA A 235 8.52 17.65 -2.46
N ALA A 236 9.79 17.99 -2.30
CA ALA A 236 10.25 19.21 -1.65
C ALA A 236 9.71 20.53 -2.28
N PRO A 237 9.62 20.69 -3.63
CA PRO A 237 9.13 21.94 -4.23
C PRO A 237 7.71 22.34 -3.82
N THR A 238 6.87 21.39 -3.44
CA THR A 238 5.48 21.65 -2.99
C THR A 238 5.32 21.57 -1.47
N VAL A 239 6.42 21.36 -0.74
CA VAL A 239 6.46 21.26 0.75
C VAL A 239 5.50 20.19 1.29
N LYS A 240 5.13 19.19 0.47
CA LYS A 240 4.24 18.10 0.92
C LYS A 240 4.91 17.21 1.96
N ARG A 241 4.11 16.59 2.80
CA ARG A 241 4.60 15.62 3.79
C ARG A 241 5.14 14.37 3.09
N VAL A 242 6.21 13.80 3.62
CA VAL A 242 6.78 12.54 3.13
C VAL A 242 6.98 11.59 4.31
N ALA A 243 6.24 10.48 4.32
CA ALA A 243 6.48 9.36 5.22
C ALA A 243 7.27 8.28 4.47
N GLN A 244 8.35 7.81 5.07
CA GLN A 244 9.28 6.88 4.44
C GLN A 244 9.54 5.67 5.33
N GLU A 245 9.36 4.47 4.76
CA GLU A 245 9.79 3.21 5.30
C GLU A 245 10.87 2.65 4.36
N LEU A 246 12.08 2.50 4.87
CA LEU A 246 13.27 2.19 4.04
C LEU A 246 13.90 0.87 4.46
N GLY A 247 14.88 0.42 3.70
CA GLY A 247 15.68 -0.73 4.03
C GLY A 247 16.53 -0.49 5.27
N GLY A 248 16.87 -1.57 5.97
CA GLY A 248 17.66 -1.49 7.20
C GLY A 248 18.49 -2.73 7.45
N LYS A 249 19.23 -2.67 8.54
CA LYS A 249 19.95 -3.76 9.18
C LYS A 249 19.61 -3.69 10.67
N SER A 250 18.46 -4.26 11.05
CA SER A 250 17.99 -4.24 12.43
C SER A 250 18.92 -5.05 13.34
N ALA A 251 19.36 -4.45 14.42
CA ALA A 251 20.23 -5.15 15.37
C ALA A 251 19.47 -6.28 16.07
N ASN A 252 20.09 -7.47 16.09
CA ASN A 252 19.67 -8.57 16.94
C ASN A 252 20.58 -8.61 18.17
N ILE A 253 20.04 -8.30 19.35
CA ILE A 253 20.82 -8.15 20.58
C ILE A 253 20.51 -9.32 21.51
N ILE A 254 21.52 -10.15 21.79
CA ILE A 254 21.42 -11.28 22.72
C ILE A 254 22.24 -10.92 23.96
N LEU A 255 21.54 -10.81 25.09
CA LEU A 255 22.19 -10.51 26.39
C LEU A 255 22.83 -11.77 26.98
N ASP A 256 23.70 -11.62 27.97
CA ASP A 256 24.46 -12.68 28.60
C ASP A 256 23.62 -13.67 29.45
N ASP A 257 22.45 -13.26 29.87
CA ASP A 257 21.47 -14.07 30.60
C ASP A 257 20.42 -14.77 29.67
N ALA A 258 20.54 -14.61 28.35
CA ALA A 258 19.60 -15.21 27.40
C ALA A 258 19.75 -16.74 27.32
N ASN A 259 18.61 -17.45 27.10
CA ASN A 259 18.65 -18.84 26.66
C ASN A 259 19.14 -18.92 25.22
N LEU A 260 20.41 -19.27 25.01
CA LEU A 260 21.04 -19.25 23.69
C LEU A 260 20.40 -20.23 22.71
N GLU A 261 19.92 -21.39 23.15
CA GLU A 261 19.31 -22.39 22.27
C GLU A 261 18.00 -21.85 21.69
N GLU A 262 17.15 -21.25 22.52
CA GLU A 262 15.90 -20.62 22.09
C GLU A 262 16.17 -19.36 21.23
N ALA A 263 17.11 -18.52 21.66
CA ALA A 263 17.45 -17.28 20.97
C ALA A 263 17.96 -17.57 19.54
N VAL A 264 18.93 -18.48 19.39
CA VAL A 264 19.50 -18.84 18.10
C VAL A 264 18.45 -19.44 17.15
N GLY A 265 17.59 -20.35 17.67
CA GLY A 265 16.53 -20.97 16.88
C GLY A 265 15.51 -19.95 16.36
N ARG A 266 15.01 -19.08 17.27
CA ARG A 266 14.07 -18.00 16.93
C ARG A 266 14.68 -16.99 15.95
N ASP A 267 15.91 -16.59 16.19
CA ASP A 267 16.56 -15.51 15.46
C ASP A 267 16.99 -15.97 14.06
N ALA A 268 17.46 -17.22 13.93
CA ALA A 268 17.73 -17.84 12.63
C ALA A 268 16.46 -17.95 11.78
N PHE A 269 15.34 -18.36 12.39
CA PHE A 269 14.05 -18.39 11.68
C PHE A 269 13.60 -16.98 11.27
N GLY A 270 13.65 -16.01 12.18
CA GLY A 270 13.25 -14.62 11.91
C GLY A 270 14.08 -13.96 10.83
N MET A 271 15.40 -14.19 10.85
CA MET A 271 16.33 -13.67 9.84
C MET A 271 16.10 -14.27 8.45
N CYS A 272 15.76 -15.56 8.38
CA CYS A 272 15.56 -16.28 7.12
C CYS A 272 14.10 -16.21 6.61
N MET A 273 13.17 -15.71 7.42
CA MET A 273 11.77 -15.59 7.02
C MET A 273 11.63 -14.71 5.76
N ASN A 274 10.74 -15.12 4.84
CA ASN A 274 10.59 -14.48 3.52
C ASN A 274 11.91 -14.42 2.74
N SER A 275 12.77 -15.42 2.89
CA SER A 275 14.14 -15.47 2.31
C SER A 275 15.03 -14.29 2.71
N GLY A 276 14.82 -13.73 3.91
CA GLY A 276 15.52 -12.54 4.40
C GLY A 276 15.10 -11.23 3.73
N GLN A 277 14.02 -11.25 2.95
CA GLN A 277 13.55 -10.10 2.16
C GLN A 277 12.59 -9.21 2.97
N SER A 278 13.07 -8.73 4.11
CA SER A 278 12.31 -7.87 5.02
C SER A 278 13.16 -6.71 5.50
N CYS A 279 12.58 -5.50 5.49
CA CYS A 279 13.25 -4.27 5.94
C CYS A 279 13.67 -4.33 7.42
N ASN A 280 12.94 -5.12 8.23
CA ASN A 280 13.16 -5.31 9.66
C ASN A 280 13.86 -6.66 9.99
N ALA A 281 14.39 -7.37 9.01
CA ALA A 281 15.16 -8.59 9.27
C ALA A 281 16.36 -8.30 10.17
N GLY A 282 16.53 -9.11 11.22
CA GLY A 282 17.64 -8.99 12.16
C GLY A 282 18.98 -9.37 11.54
N THR A 283 20.05 -8.81 12.06
CA THR A 283 21.45 -9.09 11.66
C THR A 283 22.27 -9.45 12.85
#